data_2365a6a58546c897f0ae5ec5032b52ac
#
_entry.id   2365a6a58546c897f0ae5ec5032b52ac
#
_cell.length_a   1.000
_cell.length_b   1.000
_cell.length_c   1.000
_cell.angle_alpha   90.00
_cell.angle_beta   90.00
_cell.angle_gamma   90.00
#
_symmetry.space_group_name_H-M   'P 1'
#
loop_
_entity.id
_entity.type
_entity.pdbx_description
1 polymer ?
#
loop_
_entity_poly.entity_id
_entity_poly.type
_entity_poly.pdbx_seq_one_letter_code
_entity_poly.pdbx_strand_id
1 'polypeptide(L)'
;MAYIGMARHSTSAFNECSTTRMLAERLESSGKIKTFFKENDRTPNYDGSMELVGHEGVPTKQFIVQIKKTEDLTVNSKGVSNDWRIDMELTINDLSKEYGRKKAVNHFSVKLTNGVYGLLGANGAGKTTLMRMICDVQTETKGAIFFNGKNIHDLGEKYRNILGYLPQNFGYYPNFTAYKFLMYISAIKGLPPKKAHNRTMELLQVVDLLTQKNEKIKTFSGGMKQRLGIAQALLNDPRILILDEPTAGLDPKERVRFRNLISSLAENRIVILSTHIVSDVEYIANEILIMKNGELIQHGSPEKLLKPIEKCVWECDVSRKEAEELELNYVTANLKHNNGAERLRIISQEAPCRTAWNVDPTLEDLYLYYFAEVSEHE
;
A
#
# COMPACT_ATOMS: atom_id res chain seq x y z
N MET A 1 -5.60 22.61 -3.59
CA MET A 1 -6.61 22.33 -4.61
C MET A 1 -7.65 21.38 -4.02
N ALA A 2 -8.90 21.73 -4.05
CA ALA A 2 -9.98 20.83 -3.66
C ALA A 2 -10.61 20.25 -4.94
N TYR A 3 -10.83 18.94 -5.00
CA TYR A 3 -11.48 18.29 -6.13
C TYR A 3 -12.90 17.91 -5.72
N ILE A 4 -13.88 18.31 -6.50
CA ILE A 4 -15.28 17.95 -6.33
C ILE A 4 -15.70 17.11 -7.53
N GLY A 5 -16.06 15.86 -7.29
CA GLY A 5 -16.56 14.95 -8.32
C GLY A 5 -18.07 15.05 -8.49
N MET A 6 -18.58 14.93 -9.69
CA MET A 6 -20.01 14.99 -10.03
C MET A 6 -20.55 13.66 -10.55
N ALA A 7 -21.74 13.27 -10.11
CA ALA A 7 -22.45 12.09 -10.57
C ALA A 7 -22.90 12.24 -12.04
N ARG A 8 -22.83 11.15 -12.80
CA ARG A 8 -23.39 11.10 -14.16
C ARG A 8 -24.92 11.20 -14.14
N HIS A 9 -25.42 12.15 -14.90
CA HIS A 9 -26.73 12.02 -15.52
C HIS A 9 -26.62 12.03 -17.03
N SER A 10 -27.43 11.21 -17.68
CA SER A 10 -27.41 10.90 -19.11
C SER A 10 -27.40 12.13 -20.04
N THR A 11 -26.45 12.14 -20.93
CA THR A 11 -26.51 12.56 -22.36
C THR A 11 -27.29 13.81 -22.78
N SER A 12 -27.32 14.93 -22.02
CA SER A 12 -27.59 16.22 -22.64
C SER A 12 -26.85 17.34 -21.92
N ALA A 13 -26.28 18.27 -22.68
CA ALA A 13 -25.60 19.47 -22.18
C ALA A 13 -26.47 20.30 -21.21
N PHE A 14 -27.80 20.11 -21.27
CA PHE A 14 -28.78 20.78 -20.41
C PHE A 14 -28.75 20.26 -18.97
N ASN A 15 -28.43 18.97 -18.76
CA ASN A 15 -28.36 18.37 -17.43
C ASN A 15 -27.04 18.68 -16.68
N GLU A 16 -25.97 18.96 -17.41
CA GLU A 16 -24.66 19.28 -16.82
C GLU A 16 -24.64 20.67 -16.19
N CYS A 17 -25.27 21.63 -16.81
CA CYS A 17 -25.41 22.98 -16.28
C CYS A 17 -26.31 23.00 -15.02
N SER A 18 -27.38 22.20 -14.98
CA SER A 18 -28.27 22.08 -13.82
C SER A 18 -27.55 21.46 -12.60
N THR A 19 -26.66 20.50 -12.80
CA THR A 19 -25.95 19.84 -11.71
C THR A 19 -24.90 20.75 -11.07
N THR A 20 -24.18 21.52 -11.88
CA THR A 20 -23.21 22.52 -11.38
C THR A 20 -23.93 23.63 -10.60
N ARG A 21 -25.07 24.08 -11.08
CA ARG A 21 -25.91 25.08 -10.44
C ARG A 21 -26.50 24.58 -9.12
N MET A 22 -27.01 23.35 -9.06
CA MET A 22 -27.47 22.72 -7.82
C MET A 22 -26.37 22.58 -6.79
N LEU A 23 -25.14 22.24 -7.22
CA LEU A 23 -23.97 22.15 -6.32
C LEU A 23 -23.60 23.53 -5.78
N ALA A 24 -23.54 24.55 -6.64
CA ALA A 24 -23.28 25.92 -6.24
C ALA A 24 -24.31 26.41 -5.22
N GLU A 25 -25.60 26.26 -5.51
CA GLU A 25 -26.70 26.63 -4.61
C GLU A 25 -26.62 25.93 -3.25
N ARG A 26 -26.24 24.66 -3.24
CA ARG A 26 -26.08 23.86 -2.02
C ARG A 26 -24.85 24.24 -1.19
N LEU A 27 -23.75 24.61 -1.82
CA LEU A 27 -22.55 25.10 -1.15
C LEU A 27 -22.77 26.54 -0.62
N GLU A 28 -23.46 27.38 -1.38
CA GLU A 28 -23.76 28.76 -1.00
C GLU A 28 -24.84 28.87 0.09
N SER A 29 -25.76 27.89 0.16
CA SER A 29 -26.79 27.83 1.21
C SER A 29 -26.22 27.74 2.63
N SER A 30 -24.94 27.36 2.77
CA SER A 30 -24.21 27.37 4.05
C SER A 30 -23.87 28.80 4.54
N GLY A 31 -23.97 29.82 3.69
CA GLY A 31 -23.57 31.22 3.95
C GLY A 31 -22.07 31.44 4.15
N LYS A 32 -21.27 30.39 4.02
CA LYS A 32 -19.80 30.44 4.27
C LYS A 32 -18.96 30.29 3.01
N ILE A 33 -19.57 29.95 1.88
CA ILE A 33 -18.87 29.67 0.62
C ILE A 33 -19.55 30.44 -0.49
N LYS A 34 -18.76 31.15 -1.30
CA LYS A 34 -19.19 31.69 -2.59
C LYS A 34 -18.51 30.93 -3.71
N THR A 35 -19.28 30.57 -4.74
CA THR A 35 -18.79 29.78 -5.87
C THR A 35 -18.79 30.61 -7.14
N PHE A 36 -17.72 30.51 -7.94
CA PHE A 36 -17.55 31.19 -9.23
C PHE A 36 -17.21 30.15 -10.28
N PHE A 37 -18.19 29.76 -11.09
CA PHE A 37 -18.00 28.83 -12.22
C PHE A 37 -18.12 29.56 -13.55
N LYS A 38 -17.23 29.23 -14.51
CA LYS A 38 -17.33 29.76 -15.88
C LYS A 38 -18.38 28.98 -16.67
N GLU A 39 -19.40 29.64 -17.17
CA GLU A 39 -20.56 29.01 -17.85
C GLU A 39 -20.31 28.53 -19.31
N ASN A 40 -19.13 28.73 -19.92
CA ASN A 40 -18.93 28.52 -21.36
C ASN A 40 -17.76 27.61 -21.75
N ASP A 41 -17.36 26.68 -20.90
CA ASP A 41 -16.29 25.76 -21.26
C ASP A 41 -16.85 24.45 -21.85
N ARG A 42 -16.54 24.20 -23.14
CA ARG A 42 -16.89 22.96 -23.87
C ARG A 42 -16.01 21.76 -23.48
N THR A 43 -15.15 21.92 -22.51
CA THR A 43 -14.30 20.83 -22.00
C THR A 43 -15.05 20.02 -20.93
N PRO A 44 -14.79 18.71 -20.83
CA PRO A 44 -15.43 17.87 -19.79
C PRO A 44 -14.93 18.15 -18.37
N ASN A 45 -14.12 19.18 -18.16
CA ASN A 45 -13.61 19.62 -16.87
C ASN A 45 -14.12 21.06 -16.61
N TYR A 46 -14.77 21.26 -15.47
CA TYR A 46 -15.17 22.59 -15.03
C TYR A 46 -14.10 23.17 -14.11
N ASP A 47 -13.56 24.33 -14.48
CA ASP A 47 -12.67 25.11 -13.64
C ASP A 47 -13.45 26.24 -12.99
N GLY A 48 -13.34 26.34 -11.68
CA GLY A 48 -13.99 27.38 -10.90
C GLY A 48 -13.15 27.80 -9.70
N SER A 49 -13.57 28.86 -9.03
CA SER A 49 -13.02 29.25 -7.73
C SER A 49 -14.08 29.21 -6.65
N MET A 50 -13.68 28.92 -5.44
CA MET A 50 -14.51 29.04 -4.24
C MET A 50 -13.84 29.98 -3.25
N GLU A 51 -14.64 30.81 -2.62
CA GLU A 51 -14.19 31.71 -1.55
C GLU A 51 -14.85 31.32 -0.24
N LEU A 52 -14.05 31.17 0.82
CA LEU A 52 -14.56 31.09 2.17
C LEU A 52 -14.85 32.53 2.65
N VAL A 53 -16.09 32.73 3.10
CA VAL A 53 -16.57 34.03 3.58
C VAL A 53 -16.61 34.00 5.10
N GLY A 54 -15.93 34.93 5.75
CA GLY A 54 -16.01 35.15 7.20
C GLY A 54 -17.34 35.68 7.66
N HIS A 55 -17.51 35.84 8.96
CA HIS A 55 -18.75 36.27 9.62
C HIS A 55 -19.32 37.62 9.12
N GLU A 56 -18.49 38.48 8.51
CA GLU A 56 -18.87 39.79 7.98
C GLU A 56 -18.98 39.82 6.44
N GLY A 57 -19.02 38.66 5.78
CA GLY A 57 -19.09 38.59 4.31
C GLY A 57 -17.78 38.90 3.60
N VAL A 58 -16.68 39.09 4.33
CA VAL A 58 -15.35 39.35 3.75
C VAL A 58 -14.67 38.04 3.36
N PRO A 59 -14.15 37.92 2.11
CA PRO A 59 -13.42 36.70 1.68
C PRO A 59 -12.17 36.49 2.55
N THR A 60 -12.08 35.36 3.21
CA THR A 60 -10.95 35.01 4.08
C THR A 60 -9.94 34.10 3.39
N LYS A 61 -10.35 33.32 2.41
CA LYS A 61 -9.49 32.46 1.60
C LYS A 61 -10.12 32.15 0.24
N GLN A 62 -9.33 32.21 -0.82
CA GLN A 62 -9.72 31.80 -2.16
C GLN A 62 -9.10 30.45 -2.52
N PHE A 63 -9.91 29.54 -3.08
CA PHE A 63 -9.47 28.24 -3.55
C PHE A 63 -9.80 28.11 -5.04
N ILE A 64 -8.85 27.60 -5.80
CA ILE A 64 -9.11 27.19 -7.17
C ILE A 64 -9.66 25.78 -7.13
N VAL A 65 -10.86 25.58 -7.68
CA VAL A 65 -11.54 24.30 -7.72
C VAL A 65 -11.54 23.77 -9.13
N GLN A 66 -10.97 22.59 -9.30
CA GLN A 66 -11.04 21.87 -10.57
C GLN A 66 -12.05 20.74 -10.42
N ILE A 67 -13.17 20.83 -11.11
CA ILE A 67 -14.21 19.80 -11.09
C ILE A 67 -13.94 18.85 -12.24
N LYS A 68 -13.50 17.63 -11.91
CA LYS A 68 -13.34 16.55 -12.91
C LYS A 68 -14.58 15.68 -12.93
N LYS A 69 -15.05 15.34 -14.13
CA LYS A 69 -16.14 14.38 -14.33
C LYS A 69 -15.69 13.01 -13.87
N THR A 70 -16.26 12.48 -12.80
CA THR A 70 -16.08 11.09 -12.36
C THR A 70 -17.36 10.31 -12.56
N GLU A 71 -17.24 9.06 -12.97
CA GLU A 71 -18.40 8.23 -13.35
C GLU A 71 -19.22 7.71 -12.16
N ASP A 72 -18.73 7.83 -10.91
CA ASP A 72 -19.35 7.27 -9.72
C ASP A 72 -19.31 8.26 -8.53
N LEU A 73 -20.40 8.96 -8.30
CA LEU A 73 -20.66 9.67 -7.04
C LEU A 73 -21.98 9.22 -6.45
N THR A 74 -21.92 8.54 -5.34
CA THR A 74 -23.08 8.35 -4.45
C THR A 74 -23.16 9.52 -3.46
N VAL A 75 -24.19 10.35 -3.57
CA VAL A 75 -24.48 11.40 -2.59
C VAL A 75 -25.31 10.79 -1.49
N ASN A 76 -24.74 10.55 -0.31
CA ASN A 76 -25.50 10.18 0.87
C ASN A 76 -26.22 11.40 1.45
N SER A 77 -27.52 11.25 1.78
CA SER A 77 -28.43 12.27 2.30
C SER A 77 -28.13 12.75 3.73
N LYS A 78 -27.07 12.28 4.35
CA LYS A 78 -26.64 12.68 5.71
C LYS A 78 -25.42 13.59 5.64
N GLY A 79 -25.64 14.88 5.41
CA GLY A 79 -24.67 15.93 5.68
C GLY A 79 -23.26 15.72 5.05
N VAL A 80 -22.70 16.78 4.49
CA VAL A 80 -21.30 16.79 4.00
C VAL A 80 -20.39 16.51 5.19
N SER A 81 -19.88 15.28 5.33
CA SER A 81 -18.72 15.05 6.18
C SER A 81 -17.50 15.69 5.51
N ASN A 82 -16.62 16.32 6.27
CA ASN A 82 -15.40 16.97 5.77
C ASN A 82 -14.36 16.00 5.23
N ASP A 83 -14.70 14.73 5.02
CA ASP A 83 -13.81 13.68 4.55
C ASP A 83 -14.16 13.34 3.08
N TRP A 84 -13.63 14.14 2.17
CA TRP A 84 -13.74 13.96 0.71
C TRP A 84 -12.81 12.85 0.20
N ARG A 85 -12.51 11.87 1.03
CA ARG A 85 -11.78 10.67 0.58
C ARG A 85 -12.72 9.86 -0.29
N ILE A 86 -12.36 9.68 -1.55
CA ILE A 86 -12.95 8.61 -2.35
C ILE A 86 -12.48 7.32 -1.69
N ASP A 87 -13.33 6.71 -0.89
CA ASP A 87 -13.03 5.43 -0.27
C ASP A 87 -12.93 4.39 -1.39
N MET A 88 -11.68 4.09 -1.76
CA MET A 88 -11.42 2.96 -2.65
C MET A 88 -11.50 1.69 -1.82
N GLU A 89 -12.10 0.69 -2.38
CA GLU A 89 -12.26 -0.61 -1.75
C GLU A 89 -11.79 -1.71 -2.68
N LEU A 90 -10.83 -2.50 -2.19
CA LEU A 90 -10.42 -3.76 -2.81
C LEU A 90 -10.87 -4.90 -1.90
N THR A 91 -11.82 -5.71 -2.36
CA THR A 91 -12.33 -6.86 -1.61
C THR A 91 -11.84 -8.15 -2.25
N ILE A 92 -11.17 -8.97 -1.47
CA ILE A 92 -10.78 -10.34 -1.83
C ILE A 92 -11.74 -11.26 -1.10
N ASN A 93 -12.41 -12.15 -1.84
CA ASN A 93 -13.46 -13.00 -1.28
C ASN A 93 -13.19 -14.46 -1.60
N ASP A 94 -12.92 -15.24 -0.55
CA ASP A 94 -12.71 -16.69 -0.58
C ASP A 94 -11.71 -17.15 -1.65
N LEU A 95 -10.62 -16.38 -1.83
CA LEU A 95 -9.68 -16.55 -2.90
C LEU A 95 -8.79 -17.77 -2.68
N SER A 96 -8.73 -18.65 -3.66
CA SER A 96 -7.88 -19.84 -3.62
C SER A 96 -7.11 -20.05 -4.93
N LYS A 97 -5.86 -20.51 -4.81
CA LYS A 97 -5.03 -20.91 -5.95
C LYS A 97 -4.36 -22.22 -5.70
N GLU A 98 -4.61 -23.17 -6.57
CA GLU A 98 -4.06 -24.52 -6.52
C GLU A 98 -3.13 -24.78 -7.72
N TYR A 99 -1.99 -25.44 -7.48
CA TYR A 99 -1.06 -25.97 -8.47
C TYR A 99 -0.93 -27.46 -8.25
N GLY A 100 -1.72 -28.24 -8.97
CA GLY A 100 -1.84 -29.68 -8.71
C GLY A 100 -2.32 -29.93 -7.27
N ARG A 101 -1.47 -30.58 -6.46
CA ARG A 101 -1.80 -30.86 -5.04
C ARG A 101 -1.45 -29.71 -4.08
N LYS A 102 -0.67 -28.72 -4.52
CA LYS A 102 -0.22 -27.62 -3.66
C LYS A 102 -1.24 -26.49 -3.69
N LYS A 103 -1.79 -26.16 -2.53
CA LYS A 103 -2.59 -24.94 -2.33
C LYS A 103 -1.65 -23.78 -1.99
N ALA A 104 -1.44 -22.88 -2.96
CA ALA A 104 -0.57 -21.73 -2.76
C ALA A 104 -1.29 -20.56 -2.07
N VAL A 105 -2.60 -20.43 -2.31
CA VAL A 105 -3.51 -19.55 -1.58
C VAL A 105 -4.76 -20.37 -1.26
N ASN A 106 -5.26 -20.28 -0.04
CA ASN A 106 -6.35 -21.10 0.47
C ASN A 106 -7.34 -20.25 1.26
N HIS A 107 -8.56 -20.08 0.71
CA HIS A 107 -9.67 -19.35 1.36
C HIS A 107 -9.32 -17.95 1.88
N PHE A 108 -8.47 -17.21 1.16
CA PHE A 108 -8.01 -15.89 1.57
C PHE A 108 -9.12 -14.84 1.36
N SER A 109 -9.52 -14.18 2.46
CA SER A 109 -10.54 -13.13 2.41
C SER A 109 -10.10 -11.91 3.19
N VAL A 110 -10.16 -10.72 2.55
CA VAL A 110 -9.85 -9.44 3.19
C VAL A 110 -10.51 -8.28 2.44
N LYS A 111 -10.80 -7.21 3.15
CA LYS A 111 -11.28 -5.94 2.61
C LYS A 111 -10.26 -4.85 2.91
N LEU A 112 -9.76 -4.19 1.88
CA LEU A 112 -8.73 -3.16 1.95
C LEU A 112 -9.29 -1.84 1.44
N THR A 113 -8.96 -0.76 2.14
CA THR A 113 -9.30 0.62 1.76
C THR A 113 -8.01 1.43 1.55
N ASN A 114 -8.11 2.75 1.41
CA ASN A 114 -6.92 3.59 1.29
C ASN A 114 -5.98 3.39 2.48
N GLY A 115 -4.71 3.14 2.21
CA GLY A 115 -3.69 2.92 3.23
C GLY A 115 -2.56 2.00 2.77
N VAL A 116 -1.62 1.75 3.66
CA VAL A 116 -0.49 0.84 3.47
C VAL A 116 -0.74 -0.46 4.21
N TYR A 117 -0.69 -1.57 3.50
CA TYR A 117 -0.87 -2.92 4.00
C TYR A 117 0.42 -3.72 3.87
N GLY A 118 0.96 -4.18 4.98
CA GLY A 118 2.11 -5.07 5.01
C GLY A 118 1.65 -6.54 4.91
N LEU A 119 2.02 -7.25 3.85
CA LEU A 119 1.78 -8.69 3.72
C LEU A 119 2.99 -9.47 4.26
N LEU A 120 2.90 -9.90 5.50
CA LEU A 120 3.97 -10.59 6.23
C LEU A 120 3.78 -12.10 6.18
N GLY A 121 4.85 -12.84 5.97
CA GLY A 121 4.83 -14.31 5.96
C GLY A 121 6.16 -14.90 5.53
N ALA A 122 6.39 -16.17 5.87
CA ALA A 122 7.59 -16.90 5.48
C ALA A 122 7.70 -17.08 3.96
N ASN A 123 8.88 -17.44 3.49
CA ASN A 123 9.08 -17.82 2.10
C ASN A 123 8.20 -19.03 1.76
N GLY A 124 7.50 -18.94 0.63
CA GLY A 124 6.55 -19.99 0.23
C GLY A 124 5.15 -19.88 0.85
N ALA A 125 4.86 -18.90 1.71
CA ALA A 125 3.54 -18.69 2.31
C ALA A 125 2.43 -18.34 1.29
N GLY A 126 2.78 -18.01 0.04
CA GLY A 126 1.80 -17.70 -1.02
C GLY A 126 1.71 -16.21 -1.37
N LYS A 127 2.50 -15.33 -0.75
CA LYS A 127 2.45 -13.86 -0.93
C LYS A 127 2.51 -13.43 -2.39
N THR A 128 3.54 -13.86 -3.13
CA THR A 128 3.71 -13.53 -4.56
C THR A 128 2.56 -14.05 -5.42
N THR A 129 2.00 -15.23 -5.09
CA THR A 129 0.84 -15.79 -5.79
C THR A 129 -0.39 -14.92 -5.58
N LEU A 130 -0.66 -14.51 -4.34
CA LEU A 130 -1.74 -13.60 -3.99
C LEU A 130 -1.60 -12.27 -4.75
N MET A 131 -0.41 -11.67 -4.71
CA MET A 131 -0.15 -10.40 -5.41
C MET A 131 -0.34 -10.50 -6.92
N ARG A 132 0.08 -11.61 -7.55
CA ARG A 132 -0.13 -11.84 -8.98
C ARG A 132 -1.61 -11.97 -9.33
N MET A 133 -2.43 -12.57 -8.48
CA MET A 133 -3.89 -12.60 -8.67
C MET A 133 -4.50 -11.21 -8.53
N ILE A 134 -4.10 -10.43 -7.52
CA ILE A 134 -4.55 -9.04 -7.37
C ILE A 134 -4.14 -8.20 -8.59
N CYS A 135 -2.97 -8.46 -9.18
CA CYS A 135 -2.50 -7.75 -10.37
C CYS A 135 -3.16 -8.23 -11.69
N ASP A 136 -4.10 -9.15 -11.64
CA ASP A 136 -4.72 -9.76 -12.85
C ASP A 136 -3.68 -10.38 -13.81
N VAL A 137 -2.54 -10.84 -13.26
CA VAL A 137 -1.48 -11.56 -13.99
C VAL A 137 -1.70 -13.06 -13.91
N GLN A 138 -2.43 -13.51 -12.91
CA GLN A 138 -2.71 -14.89 -12.63
C GLN A 138 -4.16 -15.08 -12.21
N THR A 139 -4.84 -16.04 -12.83
CA THR A 139 -6.23 -16.36 -12.51
C THR A 139 -6.30 -17.24 -11.27
N GLU A 140 -7.25 -16.98 -10.40
CA GLU A 140 -7.63 -17.79 -9.24
C GLU A 140 -8.19 -19.15 -9.66
N THR A 141 -8.18 -20.13 -8.74
CA THR A 141 -8.88 -21.40 -8.90
C THR A 141 -10.31 -21.32 -8.36
N LYS A 142 -10.51 -20.55 -7.27
CA LYS A 142 -11.80 -20.27 -6.64
C LYS A 142 -11.81 -18.88 -6.03
N GLY A 143 -13.01 -18.37 -5.76
CA GLY A 143 -13.21 -17.05 -5.19
C GLY A 143 -13.21 -15.94 -6.22
N ALA A 144 -13.10 -14.70 -5.79
CA ALA A 144 -13.07 -13.54 -6.68
C ALA A 144 -12.46 -12.31 -5.99
N ILE A 145 -11.98 -11.36 -6.81
CA ILE A 145 -11.47 -10.07 -6.37
C ILE A 145 -12.37 -8.99 -6.94
N PHE A 146 -12.76 -8.03 -6.09
CA PHE A 146 -13.62 -6.92 -6.46
C PHE A 146 -12.93 -5.59 -6.19
N PHE A 147 -13.04 -4.65 -7.11
CA PHE A 147 -12.66 -3.26 -6.90
C PHE A 147 -13.91 -2.39 -6.95
N ASN A 148 -14.21 -1.69 -5.85
CA ASN A 148 -15.43 -0.91 -5.67
C ASN A 148 -16.70 -1.70 -6.04
N GLY A 149 -16.79 -2.95 -5.56
CA GLY A 149 -17.92 -3.85 -5.78
C GLY A 149 -18.02 -4.49 -7.17
N LYS A 150 -17.07 -4.22 -8.10
CA LYS A 150 -17.04 -4.82 -9.43
C LYS A 150 -15.91 -5.84 -9.55
N ASN A 151 -16.19 -7.01 -10.12
CA ASN A 151 -15.19 -8.02 -10.35
C ASN A 151 -14.06 -7.46 -11.23
N ILE A 152 -12.80 -7.71 -10.87
CA ILE A 152 -11.63 -7.19 -11.59
C ILE A 152 -11.54 -7.72 -13.02
N HIS A 153 -12.00 -8.94 -13.28
CA HIS A 153 -12.02 -9.52 -14.63
C HIS A 153 -13.03 -8.80 -15.53
N ASP A 154 -14.20 -8.40 -14.98
CA ASP A 154 -15.21 -7.62 -15.72
C ASP A 154 -14.71 -6.21 -16.03
N LEU A 155 -13.89 -5.64 -15.15
CA LEU A 155 -13.24 -4.35 -15.36
C LEU A 155 -12.11 -4.43 -16.40
N GLY A 156 -11.42 -5.55 -16.50
CA GLY A 156 -10.39 -5.84 -17.50
C GLY A 156 -9.33 -4.73 -17.59
N GLU A 157 -9.21 -4.08 -18.75
CA GLU A 157 -8.23 -3.02 -18.99
C GLU A 157 -8.41 -1.83 -18.04
N LYS A 158 -9.63 -1.47 -17.65
CA LYS A 158 -9.90 -0.37 -16.72
C LYS A 158 -9.27 -0.63 -15.35
N TYR A 159 -9.30 -1.89 -14.89
CA TYR A 159 -8.63 -2.29 -13.66
C TYR A 159 -7.11 -2.24 -13.81
N ARG A 160 -6.55 -2.82 -14.90
CA ARG A 160 -5.10 -2.80 -15.14
C ARG A 160 -4.53 -1.39 -15.27
N ASN A 161 -5.31 -0.43 -15.77
CA ASN A 161 -4.90 0.97 -15.87
C ASN A 161 -4.75 1.68 -14.52
N ILE A 162 -5.42 1.21 -13.47
CA ILE A 162 -5.30 1.76 -12.11
C ILE A 162 -4.32 0.98 -11.23
N LEU A 163 -3.64 -0.04 -11.79
CA LEU A 163 -2.63 -0.84 -11.11
C LEU A 163 -1.21 -0.34 -11.37
N GLY A 164 -0.41 -0.28 -10.30
CA GLY A 164 1.03 -0.25 -10.35
C GLY A 164 1.59 -1.52 -9.72
N TYR A 165 2.49 -2.21 -10.41
CA TYR A 165 3.09 -3.43 -9.92
C TYR A 165 4.61 -3.39 -10.03
N LEU A 166 5.28 -3.62 -8.92
CA LEU A 166 6.72 -3.88 -8.84
C LEU A 166 6.91 -5.34 -8.41
N PRO A 167 7.26 -6.25 -9.32
CA PRO A 167 7.59 -7.63 -8.97
C PRO A 167 8.95 -7.70 -8.26
N GLN A 168 9.18 -8.75 -7.48
CA GLN A 168 10.44 -9.03 -6.79
C GLN A 168 11.66 -8.91 -7.72
N ASN A 169 11.55 -9.46 -8.93
CA ASN A 169 12.56 -9.33 -9.98
C ASN A 169 11.93 -8.57 -11.16
N PHE A 170 12.06 -7.25 -11.17
CA PHE A 170 11.58 -6.50 -12.32
C PHE A 170 12.58 -6.51 -13.46
N GLY A 171 12.06 -6.75 -14.67
CA GLY A 171 12.88 -6.77 -15.89
C GLY A 171 13.23 -5.35 -16.35
N TYR A 172 14.48 -5.12 -16.71
CA TYR A 172 14.94 -3.89 -17.32
C TYR A 172 15.95 -4.16 -18.43
N TYR A 173 16.17 -3.17 -19.29
CA TYR A 173 17.19 -3.24 -20.34
C TYR A 173 18.49 -2.61 -19.83
N PRO A 174 19.55 -3.39 -19.58
CA PRO A 174 20.77 -2.89 -18.93
C PRO A 174 21.45 -1.72 -19.65
N ASN A 175 21.32 -1.66 -20.96
CA ASN A 175 21.92 -0.61 -21.79
C ASN A 175 21.00 0.60 -22.03
N PHE A 176 19.74 0.58 -21.55
CA PHE A 176 18.89 1.75 -21.56
C PHE A 176 19.32 2.72 -20.46
N THR A 177 19.09 4.01 -20.70
CA THR A 177 19.12 5.01 -19.63
C THR A 177 17.82 4.94 -18.84
N ALA A 178 17.79 5.44 -17.60
CA ALA A 178 16.58 5.51 -16.81
C ALA A 178 15.45 6.24 -17.55
N TYR A 179 15.76 7.39 -18.17
CA TYR A 179 14.82 8.13 -18.99
C TYR A 179 14.27 7.30 -20.17
N LYS A 180 15.17 6.68 -20.96
CA LYS A 180 14.77 5.85 -22.11
C LYS A 180 13.90 4.67 -21.68
N PHE A 181 14.20 4.06 -20.54
CA PHE A 181 13.42 2.95 -19.99
C PHE A 181 12.00 3.38 -19.62
N LEU A 182 11.84 4.48 -18.87
CA LEU A 182 10.52 4.96 -18.49
C LEU A 182 9.70 5.44 -19.69
N MET A 183 10.33 6.08 -20.68
CA MET A 183 9.66 6.46 -21.94
C MET A 183 9.19 5.24 -22.71
N TYR A 184 9.99 4.17 -22.77
CA TYR A 184 9.62 2.91 -23.40
C TYR A 184 8.41 2.26 -22.72
N ILE A 185 8.43 2.16 -21.38
CA ILE A 185 7.29 1.61 -20.62
C ILE A 185 6.06 2.51 -20.78
N SER A 186 6.23 3.83 -20.80
CA SER A 186 5.13 4.77 -21.03
C SER A 186 4.44 4.54 -22.38
N ALA A 187 5.22 4.25 -23.42
CA ALA A 187 4.69 3.93 -24.74
C ALA A 187 3.89 2.61 -24.73
N ILE A 188 4.39 1.56 -24.05
CA ILE A 188 3.67 0.29 -23.87
C ILE A 188 2.34 0.52 -23.12
N LYS A 189 2.33 1.43 -22.13
CA LYS A 189 1.13 1.81 -21.37
C LYS A 189 0.21 2.77 -22.12
N GLY A 190 0.50 3.12 -23.37
CA GLY A 190 -0.34 3.98 -24.20
C GLY A 190 -0.32 5.46 -23.83
N LEU A 191 0.66 5.94 -23.07
CA LEU A 191 0.76 7.37 -22.75
C LEU A 191 1.20 8.18 -23.97
N PRO A 192 0.50 9.28 -24.32
CA PRO A 192 0.94 10.19 -25.39
C PRO A 192 2.35 10.74 -25.11
N PRO A 193 3.21 10.94 -26.11
CA PRO A 193 4.64 11.28 -25.94
C PRO A 193 4.90 12.47 -25.01
N LYS A 194 4.14 13.57 -25.17
CA LYS A 194 4.27 14.76 -24.31
C LYS A 194 3.92 14.47 -22.85
N LYS A 195 2.83 13.73 -22.61
CA LYS A 195 2.42 13.32 -21.25
C LYS A 195 3.44 12.34 -20.66
N ALA A 196 3.94 11.38 -21.44
CA ALA A 196 4.97 10.44 -21.05
C ALA A 196 6.27 11.14 -20.62
N HIS A 197 6.73 12.13 -21.40
CA HIS A 197 7.90 12.94 -21.06
C HIS A 197 7.73 13.65 -19.71
N ASN A 198 6.66 14.41 -19.54
CA ASN A 198 6.41 15.17 -18.32
C ASN A 198 6.31 14.24 -17.12
N ARG A 199 5.57 13.13 -17.23
CA ARG A 199 5.41 12.15 -16.15
C ARG A 199 6.74 11.44 -15.83
N THR A 200 7.54 11.11 -16.84
CA THR A 200 8.87 10.51 -16.64
C THR A 200 9.79 11.46 -15.86
N MET A 201 9.82 12.73 -16.21
CA MET A 201 10.66 13.73 -15.50
C MET A 201 10.20 13.92 -14.06
N GLU A 202 8.89 14.03 -13.83
CA GLU A 202 8.29 14.10 -12.49
C GLU A 202 8.66 12.87 -11.65
N LEU A 203 8.47 11.67 -12.18
CA LEU A 203 8.75 10.44 -11.44
C LEU A 203 10.23 10.24 -11.16
N LEU A 204 11.12 10.58 -12.08
CA LEU A 204 12.56 10.57 -11.84
C LEU A 204 12.96 11.52 -10.67
N GLN A 205 12.27 12.65 -10.54
CA GLN A 205 12.46 13.55 -9.40
C GLN A 205 11.91 12.93 -8.10
N VAL A 206 10.70 12.37 -8.13
CA VAL A 206 10.05 11.73 -6.97
C VAL A 206 10.91 10.60 -6.40
N VAL A 207 11.53 9.80 -7.27
CA VAL A 207 12.38 8.67 -6.84
C VAL A 207 13.86 9.04 -6.69
N ASP A 208 14.22 10.33 -6.74
CA ASP A 208 15.58 10.85 -6.59
C ASP A 208 16.59 10.20 -7.59
N LEU A 209 16.18 10.15 -8.87
CA LEU A 209 17.01 9.65 -9.98
C LEU A 209 17.14 10.67 -11.13
N LEU A 210 16.72 11.93 -10.91
CA LEU A 210 16.71 12.94 -11.98
C LEU A 210 18.11 13.24 -12.51
N THR A 211 19.11 13.29 -11.64
CA THR A 211 20.52 13.54 -12.01
C THR A 211 21.11 12.39 -12.83
N GLN A 212 20.67 11.16 -12.55
CA GLN A 212 21.12 9.94 -13.24
C GLN A 212 20.25 9.54 -14.44
N LYS A 213 19.32 10.40 -14.87
CA LYS A 213 18.35 10.07 -15.93
C LYS A 213 18.99 9.59 -17.23
N ASN A 214 20.20 10.07 -17.55
CA ASN A 214 20.95 9.71 -18.76
C ASN A 214 21.98 8.60 -18.55
N GLU A 215 22.15 8.09 -17.33
CA GLU A 215 23.03 6.97 -17.02
C GLU A 215 22.38 5.64 -17.40
N LYS A 216 23.23 4.66 -17.81
CA LYS A 216 22.75 3.31 -18.16
C LYS A 216 22.35 2.56 -16.89
N ILE A 217 21.23 1.84 -16.94
CA ILE A 217 20.70 1.09 -15.79
C ILE A 217 21.70 0.04 -15.27
N LYS A 218 22.56 -0.50 -16.11
CA LYS A 218 23.62 -1.44 -15.68
C LYS A 218 24.58 -0.88 -14.64
N THR A 219 24.75 0.47 -14.59
CA THR A 219 25.62 1.14 -13.61
C THR A 219 24.91 1.46 -12.28
N PHE A 220 23.58 1.22 -12.20
CA PHE A 220 22.79 1.53 -11.03
C PHE A 220 23.05 0.55 -9.89
N SER A 221 23.08 1.07 -8.67
CA SER A 221 23.03 0.26 -7.44
C SER A 221 21.71 -0.51 -7.34
N GLY A 222 21.62 -1.48 -6.43
CA GLY A 222 20.37 -2.19 -6.13
C GLY A 222 19.23 -1.23 -5.77
N GLY A 223 19.50 -0.27 -4.88
CA GLY A 223 18.53 0.74 -4.47
C GLY A 223 18.09 1.67 -5.61
N MET A 224 19.00 2.08 -6.49
CA MET A 224 18.65 2.86 -7.67
C MET A 224 17.77 2.08 -8.63
N LYS A 225 18.04 0.81 -8.86
CA LYS A 225 17.19 -0.06 -9.69
C LYS A 225 15.81 -0.21 -9.08
N GLN A 226 15.72 -0.41 -7.78
CA GLN A 226 14.46 -0.54 -7.07
C GLN A 226 13.61 0.75 -7.18
N ARG A 227 14.24 1.90 -6.97
CA ARG A 227 13.58 3.22 -7.14
C ARG A 227 13.11 3.44 -8.58
N LEU A 228 13.87 3.02 -9.58
CA LEU A 228 13.45 3.05 -10.98
C LEU A 228 12.24 2.14 -11.23
N GLY A 229 12.19 0.96 -10.61
CA GLY A 229 11.05 0.05 -10.67
C GLY A 229 9.78 0.65 -10.06
N ILE A 230 9.91 1.42 -8.95
CA ILE A 230 8.78 2.17 -8.39
C ILE A 230 8.30 3.24 -9.38
N ALA A 231 9.22 4.02 -9.98
CA ALA A 231 8.85 5.00 -10.98
C ALA A 231 8.07 4.38 -12.15
N GLN A 232 8.51 3.19 -12.63
CA GLN A 232 7.78 2.41 -13.64
C GLN A 232 6.36 2.05 -13.18
N ALA A 233 6.21 1.58 -11.93
CA ALA A 233 4.90 1.21 -11.40
C ALA A 233 3.94 2.41 -11.30
N LEU A 234 4.47 3.62 -11.09
CA LEU A 234 3.71 4.87 -10.91
C LEU A 234 3.35 5.60 -12.21
N LEU A 235 3.76 5.12 -13.39
CA LEU A 235 3.59 5.84 -14.66
C LEU A 235 2.13 6.23 -14.96
N ASN A 236 1.17 5.35 -14.68
CA ASN A 236 -0.26 5.59 -14.93
C ASN A 236 -0.99 6.24 -13.75
N ASP A 237 -0.26 6.73 -12.75
CA ASP A 237 -0.85 7.24 -11.50
C ASP A 237 -1.82 6.24 -10.85
N PRO A 238 -1.33 5.06 -10.45
CA PRO A 238 -2.17 3.96 -10.02
C PRO A 238 -2.92 4.29 -8.72
N ARG A 239 -4.12 3.73 -8.59
CA ARG A 239 -4.91 3.74 -7.35
C ARG A 239 -4.53 2.58 -6.43
N ILE A 240 -4.05 1.48 -7.00
CA ILE A 240 -3.57 0.31 -6.28
C ILE A 240 -2.10 0.12 -6.64
N LEU A 241 -1.22 0.07 -5.64
CA LEU A 241 0.21 -0.13 -5.80
C LEU A 241 0.64 -1.43 -5.09
N ILE A 242 1.12 -2.38 -5.85
CA ILE A 242 1.58 -3.68 -5.37
C ILE A 242 3.09 -3.75 -5.46
N LEU A 243 3.76 -4.06 -4.35
CA LEU A 243 5.21 -4.10 -4.23
C LEU A 243 5.65 -5.44 -3.64
N ASP A 244 6.26 -6.30 -4.45
CA ASP A 244 6.67 -7.63 -4.05
C ASP A 244 8.14 -7.64 -3.63
N GLU A 245 8.40 -7.83 -2.32
CA GLU A 245 9.73 -7.81 -1.67
C GLU A 245 10.59 -6.58 -2.05
N PRO A 246 10.04 -5.36 -1.96
CA PRO A 246 10.67 -4.18 -2.55
C PRO A 246 11.94 -3.72 -1.85
N THR A 247 12.22 -4.18 -0.64
CA THR A 247 13.38 -3.80 0.19
C THR A 247 14.45 -4.87 0.24
N ALA A 248 14.23 -6.02 -0.41
CA ALA A 248 15.19 -7.11 -0.43
C ALA A 248 16.52 -6.66 -1.04
N GLY A 249 17.63 -6.92 -0.32
CA GLY A 249 18.98 -6.56 -0.77
C GLY A 249 19.33 -5.07 -0.71
N LEU A 250 18.49 -4.23 -0.11
CA LEU A 250 18.81 -2.83 0.14
C LEU A 250 19.60 -2.65 1.43
N ASP A 251 20.56 -1.73 1.42
CA ASP A 251 21.24 -1.30 2.63
C ASP A 251 20.29 -0.51 3.57
N PRO A 252 20.62 -0.33 4.87
CA PRO A 252 19.76 0.33 5.82
C PRO A 252 19.35 1.75 5.42
N LYS A 253 20.25 2.52 4.78
CA LYS A 253 19.97 3.90 4.34
C LYS A 253 18.95 3.91 3.20
N GLU A 254 19.11 3.03 2.22
CA GLU A 254 18.16 2.90 1.11
C GLU A 254 16.79 2.37 1.59
N ARG A 255 16.73 1.50 2.62
CA ARG A 255 15.47 1.07 3.23
C ARG A 255 14.72 2.24 3.87
N VAL A 256 15.41 3.11 4.61
CA VAL A 256 14.78 4.32 5.18
C VAL A 256 14.22 5.23 4.08
N ARG A 257 15.00 5.46 3.02
CA ARG A 257 14.54 6.25 1.87
C ARG A 257 13.32 5.64 1.21
N PHE A 258 13.34 4.32 1.03
CA PHE A 258 12.23 3.59 0.45
C PHE A 258 10.96 3.73 1.30
N ARG A 259 11.05 3.53 2.62
CA ARG A 259 9.92 3.68 3.55
C ARG A 259 9.30 5.08 3.45
N ASN A 260 10.13 6.13 3.49
CA ASN A 260 9.65 7.50 3.35
C ASN A 260 8.96 7.75 2.00
N LEU A 261 9.50 7.19 0.92
CA LEU A 261 8.89 7.28 -0.40
C LEU A 261 7.51 6.60 -0.42
N ILE A 262 7.39 5.37 0.09
CA ILE A 262 6.11 4.66 0.12
C ILE A 262 5.08 5.39 0.98
N SER A 263 5.47 5.88 2.16
CA SER A 263 4.59 6.70 3.01
C SER A 263 4.06 7.92 2.28
N SER A 264 4.90 8.63 1.51
CA SER A 264 4.49 9.79 0.72
C SER A 264 3.57 9.44 -0.45
N LEU A 265 3.66 8.22 -0.98
CA LEU A 265 2.85 7.74 -2.09
C LEU A 265 1.50 7.14 -1.66
N ALA A 266 1.35 6.82 -0.38
CA ALA A 266 0.17 6.11 0.14
C ALA A 266 -1.09 6.97 0.21
N GLU A 267 -0.95 8.28 0.16
CA GLU A 267 -2.08 9.19 0.19
C GLU A 267 -3.04 8.89 -0.99
N ASN A 268 -4.30 8.60 -0.67
CA ASN A 268 -5.35 8.25 -1.63
C ASN A 268 -5.04 7.02 -2.51
N ARG A 269 -4.30 6.02 -2.00
CA ARG A 269 -4.01 4.75 -2.67
C ARG A 269 -4.17 3.58 -1.72
N ILE A 270 -4.43 2.41 -2.30
CA ILE A 270 -4.24 1.12 -1.64
C ILE A 270 -2.83 0.66 -2.00
N VAL A 271 -1.95 0.59 -1.00
CA VAL A 271 -0.58 0.09 -1.18
C VAL A 271 -0.44 -1.24 -0.47
N ILE A 272 -0.07 -2.29 -1.19
CA ILE A 272 0.20 -3.61 -0.60
C ILE A 272 1.67 -3.92 -0.86
N LEU A 273 2.42 -4.13 0.21
CA LEU A 273 3.81 -4.55 0.11
C LEU A 273 4.03 -5.89 0.80
N SER A 274 4.65 -6.84 0.11
CA SER A 274 5.12 -8.08 0.72
C SER A 274 6.51 -7.91 1.28
N THR A 275 6.78 -8.53 2.40
CA THR A 275 8.12 -8.64 2.96
C THR A 275 8.21 -9.79 3.97
N HIS A 276 9.41 -10.28 4.18
CA HIS A 276 9.76 -11.12 5.32
C HIS A 276 10.53 -10.33 6.40
N ILE A 277 10.76 -9.03 6.17
CA ILE A 277 11.49 -8.13 7.09
C ILE A 277 10.46 -7.33 7.87
N VAL A 278 10.26 -7.71 9.12
CA VAL A 278 9.24 -7.15 10.03
C VAL A 278 9.37 -5.62 10.16
N SER A 279 10.60 -5.13 10.37
CA SER A 279 10.88 -3.70 10.54
C SER A 279 10.48 -2.83 9.34
N ASP A 280 10.36 -3.40 8.14
CA ASP A 280 9.96 -2.62 6.98
C ASP A 280 8.46 -2.28 7.00
N VAL A 281 7.62 -3.16 7.53
CA VAL A 281 6.17 -2.95 7.65
C VAL A 281 5.80 -2.21 8.92
N GLU A 282 6.53 -2.41 10.01
CA GLU A 282 6.26 -1.80 11.32
C GLU A 282 6.16 -0.28 11.25
N TYR A 283 7.01 0.36 10.44
CA TYR A 283 7.08 1.82 10.36
C TYR A 283 6.12 2.47 9.35
N ILE A 284 5.61 1.71 8.38
CA ILE A 284 4.84 2.31 7.28
C ILE A 284 3.43 1.72 7.11
N ALA A 285 3.19 0.50 7.59
CA ALA A 285 1.91 -0.16 7.39
C ALA A 285 0.86 0.37 8.37
N ASN A 286 -0.31 0.72 7.84
CA ASN A 286 -1.49 1.02 8.65
C ASN A 286 -2.05 -0.28 9.24
N GLU A 287 -2.02 -1.35 8.46
CA GLU A 287 -2.40 -2.69 8.86
C GLU A 287 -1.43 -3.73 8.31
N ILE A 288 -1.31 -4.84 9.02
CA ILE A 288 -0.48 -5.99 8.64
C ILE A 288 -1.38 -7.19 8.41
N LEU A 289 -1.15 -7.90 7.32
CA LEU A 289 -1.79 -9.16 6.95
C LEU A 289 -0.77 -10.27 7.17
N ILE A 290 -1.02 -11.17 8.12
CA ILE A 290 -0.14 -12.32 8.41
C ILE A 290 -0.63 -13.51 7.61
N MET A 291 0.22 -13.99 6.70
CA MET A 291 -0.11 -15.10 5.79
C MET A 291 0.78 -16.31 6.08
N LYS A 292 0.16 -17.46 6.37
CA LYS A 292 0.84 -18.76 6.59
C LYS A 292 0.14 -19.84 5.78
N ASN A 293 0.89 -20.67 5.06
CA ASN A 293 0.36 -21.80 4.25
C ASN A 293 -0.79 -21.43 3.30
N GLY A 294 -0.74 -20.23 2.73
CA GLY A 294 -1.77 -19.74 1.82
C GLY A 294 -2.97 -19.07 2.48
N GLU A 295 -3.08 -19.08 3.79
CA GLU A 295 -4.20 -18.56 4.56
C GLU A 295 -3.87 -17.24 5.25
N LEU A 296 -4.88 -16.38 5.42
CA LEU A 296 -4.80 -15.20 6.27
C LEU A 296 -5.03 -15.60 7.73
N ILE A 297 -3.95 -15.60 8.52
CA ILE A 297 -4.02 -16.01 9.94
C ILE A 297 -4.56 -14.88 10.80
N GLN A 298 -4.05 -13.67 10.59
CA GLN A 298 -4.50 -12.47 11.30
C GLN A 298 -4.34 -11.23 10.42
N HIS A 299 -5.15 -10.21 10.71
CA HIS A 299 -4.95 -8.89 10.13
C HIS A 299 -5.40 -7.79 11.09
N GLY A 300 -4.72 -6.64 11.03
CA GLY A 300 -5.03 -5.46 11.83
C GLY A 300 -3.86 -4.52 12.00
N SER A 301 -4.07 -3.48 12.81
CA SER A 301 -2.96 -2.58 13.20
C SER A 301 -1.92 -3.33 14.03
N PRO A 302 -0.65 -2.87 14.04
CA PRO A 302 0.41 -3.47 14.86
C PRO A 302 -0.03 -3.72 16.30
N GLU A 303 -0.68 -2.72 16.95
CA GLU A 303 -1.12 -2.83 18.34
C GLU A 303 -2.17 -3.94 18.54
N LYS A 304 -3.09 -4.13 17.58
CA LYS A 304 -4.08 -5.21 17.66
C LYS A 304 -3.44 -6.58 17.52
N LEU A 305 -2.44 -6.68 16.63
CA LEU A 305 -1.77 -7.96 16.38
C LEU A 305 -0.88 -8.41 17.53
N LEU A 306 -0.35 -7.50 18.34
CA LEU A 306 0.49 -7.81 19.50
C LEU A 306 -0.30 -8.27 20.72
N LYS A 307 -1.57 -7.89 20.86
CA LYS A 307 -2.41 -8.26 22.02
C LYS A 307 -2.42 -9.74 22.38
N PRO A 308 -2.55 -10.68 21.43
CA PRO A 308 -2.56 -12.11 21.75
C PRO A 308 -1.27 -12.63 22.41
N ILE A 309 -0.16 -11.94 22.20
CA ILE A 309 1.16 -12.34 22.70
C ILE A 309 1.70 -11.44 23.85
N GLU A 310 0.91 -10.47 24.34
CA GLU A 310 1.33 -9.54 25.41
C GLU A 310 1.90 -10.25 26.66
N LYS A 311 1.44 -11.46 26.95
CA LYS A 311 1.89 -12.25 28.12
C LYS A 311 2.80 -13.41 27.73
N CYS A 312 3.20 -13.50 26.47
CA CYS A 312 3.96 -14.64 25.95
C CYS A 312 5.43 -14.29 25.67
N VAL A 313 5.89 -13.08 25.98
CA VAL A 313 7.27 -12.66 25.72
C VAL A 313 7.99 -12.41 27.03
N TRP A 314 9.10 -13.11 27.22
CA TRP A 314 9.86 -13.12 28.46
C TRP A 314 11.32 -12.75 28.18
N GLU A 315 11.92 -12.03 29.12
CA GLU A 315 13.37 -11.89 29.19
C GLU A 315 13.88 -12.55 30.46
N CYS A 316 15.08 -13.15 30.40
CA CYS A 316 15.75 -13.73 31.57
C CYS A 316 17.26 -13.57 31.42
N ASP A 317 17.90 -13.30 32.58
CA ASP A 317 19.37 -13.34 32.69
C ASP A 317 19.77 -14.70 33.32
N VAL A 318 20.51 -15.49 32.58
CA VAL A 318 20.87 -16.88 32.95
C VAL A 318 22.36 -17.14 32.65
N SER A 319 22.87 -18.25 33.22
CA SER A 319 24.21 -18.71 32.85
C SER A 319 24.21 -19.27 31.42
N ARG A 320 25.40 -19.35 30.82
CA ARG A 320 25.58 -19.88 29.45
C ARG A 320 25.00 -21.29 29.31
N LYS A 321 25.18 -22.15 30.31
CA LYS A 321 24.66 -23.52 30.28
C LYS A 321 23.13 -23.56 30.30
N GLU A 322 22.50 -22.74 31.13
CA GLU A 322 21.03 -22.62 31.19
C GLU A 322 20.50 -22.01 29.90
N ALA A 323 21.23 -21.07 29.29
CA ALA A 323 20.86 -20.48 27.99
C ALA A 323 20.80 -21.56 26.88
N GLU A 324 21.81 -22.42 26.79
CA GLU A 324 21.85 -23.53 25.84
C GLU A 324 20.69 -24.52 26.05
N GLU A 325 20.29 -24.78 27.31
CA GLU A 325 19.13 -25.64 27.66
C GLU A 325 17.81 -24.95 27.27
N LEU A 326 17.67 -23.65 27.50
CA LEU A 326 16.46 -22.89 27.14
C LEU A 326 16.28 -22.76 25.62
N GLU A 327 17.36 -22.54 24.86
CA GLU A 327 17.31 -22.48 23.40
C GLU A 327 16.86 -23.80 22.74
N LEU A 328 17.13 -24.93 23.37
CA LEU A 328 16.68 -26.24 22.90
C LEU A 328 15.15 -26.44 23.12
N ASN A 329 14.58 -25.84 24.17
CA ASN A 329 13.20 -26.08 24.59
C ASN A 329 12.21 -24.99 24.20
N TYR A 330 12.69 -23.80 23.87
CA TYR A 330 11.84 -22.63 23.61
C TYR A 330 12.24 -21.88 22.34
N VAL A 331 11.30 -21.15 21.76
CA VAL A 331 11.59 -20.22 20.69
C VAL A 331 12.31 -19.00 21.25
N THR A 332 13.59 -18.85 20.90
CA THR A 332 14.43 -17.73 21.34
C THR A 332 14.45 -16.65 20.24
N ALA A 333 13.99 -15.47 20.59
CA ALA A 333 13.96 -14.31 19.68
C ALA A 333 15.32 -13.59 19.63
N ASN A 334 16.03 -13.53 20.76
CA ASN A 334 17.32 -12.85 20.85
C ASN A 334 18.16 -13.38 22.02
N LEU A 335 19.48 -13.41 21.82
CA LEU A 335 20.47 -13.69 22.84
C LEU A 335 21.49 -12.56 22.88
N LYS A 336 21.71 -11.96 24.05
CA LYS A 336 22.70 -10.90 24.28
C LYS A 336 23.65 -11.28 25.39
N HIS A 337 24.96 -11.20 25.13
CA HIS A 337 25.99 -11.35 26.15
C HIS A 337 26.06 -10.10 27.02
N ASN A 338 25.89 -10.22 28.33
CA ASN A 338 25.93 -9.12 29.27
C ASN A 338 26.77 -9.48 30.50
N ASN A 339 28.01 -8.97 30.57
CA ASN A 339 28.90 -9.06 31.75
C ASN A 339 28.98 -10.44 32.40
N GLY A 340 29.07 -11.52 31.61
CA GLY A 340 29.21 -12.90 32.09
C GLY A 340 27.89 -13.66 32.35
N ALA A 341 26.77 -13.04 32.07
CA ALA A 341 25.45 -13.66 31.97
C ALA A 341 24.91 -13.55 30.52
N GLU A 342 24.01 -14.44 30.19
CA GLU A 342 23.31 -14.44 28.89
C GLU A 342 21.91 -13.88 29.10
N ARG A 343 21.54 -12.83 28.36
CA ARG A 343 20.15 -12.35 28.32
C ARG A 343 19.44 -12.96 27.14
N LEU A 344 18.44 -13.74 27.42
CA LEU A 344 17.55 -14.38 26.44
C LEU A 344 16.22 -13.64 26.35
N ARG A 345 15.70 -13.51 25.13
CA ARG A 345 14.32 -13.12 24.85
C ARG A 345 13.59 -14.32 24.28
N ILE A 346 12.59 -14.80 25.00
CA ILE A 346 11.92 -16.09 24.76
C ILE A 346 10.43 -15.89 24.55
N ILE A 347 9.86 -16.65 23.63
CA ILE A 347 8.43 -16.69 23.36
C ILE A 347 7.86 -17.96 23.98
N SER A 348 7.02 -17.82 25.01
CA SER A 348 6.39 -18.93 25.72
C SER A 348 5.10 -18.47 26.38
N GLN A 349 4.11 -19.38 26.52
CA GLN A 349 2.87 -19.09 27.23
C GLN A 349 3.10 -18.98 28.75
N GLU A 350 4.11 -19.69 29.31
CA GLU A 350 4.49 -19.69 30.70
C GLU A 350 5.92 -19.18 30.85
N ALA A 351 6.25 -18.73 32.05
CA ALA A 351 7.60 -18.27 32.38
C ALA A 351 8.64 -19.38 32.15
N PRO A 352 9.64 -19.20 31.29
CA PRO A 352 10.59 -20.25 30.92
C PRO A 352 11.54 -20.62 32.06
N CYS A 353 11.75 -19.74 33.04
CA CYS A 353 12.55 -19.98 34.21
C CYS A 353 12.12 -19.06 35.36
N ARG A 354 12.65 -19.32 36.59
CA ARG A 354 12.29 -18.55 37.79
C ARG A 354 12.73 -17.09 37.78
N THR A 355 13.75 -16.78 37.02
CA THR A 355 14.30 -15.42 36.88
C THR A 355 13.70 -14.66 35.71
N ALA A 356 12.75 -15.25 34.96
CA ALA A 356 12.11 -14.62 33.82
C ALA A 356 11.13 -13.51 34.23
N TRP A 357 11.14 -12.42 33.50
CA TRP A 357 10.15 -11.35 33.61
C TRP A 357 9.49 -11.09 32.27
N ASN A 358 8.21 -10.76 32.30
CA ASN A 358 7.45 -10.46 31.11
C ASN A 358 7.85 -9.09 30.55
N VAL A 359 7.94 -8.96 29.22
CA VAL A 359 8.28 -7.74 28.50
C VAL A 359 7.27 -7.48 27.39
N ASP A 360 7.19 -6.23 26.95
CA ASP A 360 6.30 -5.84 25.84
C ASP A 360 6.73 -6.56 24.56
N PRO A 361 5.76 -7.16 23.85
CA PRO A 361 6.04 -7.86 22.60
C PRO A 361 6.35 -6.90 21.46
N THR A 362 7.16 -7.35 20.50
CA THR A 362 7.44 -6.70 19.23
C THR A 362 6.82 -7.48 18.07
N LEU A 363 6.75 -6.87 16.90
CA LEU A 363 6.31 -7.59 15.71
C LEU A 363 7.28 -8.71 15.29
N GLU A 364 8.55 -8.63 15.66
CA GLU A 364 9.52 -9.72 15.47
C GLU A 364 9.16 -10.94 16.35
N ASP A 365 8.75 -10.71 17.59
CA ASP A 365 8.26 -11.79 18.47
C ASP A 365 6.99 -12.42 17.89
N LEU A 366 6.07 -11.60 17.38
CA LEU A 366 4.86 -12.08 16.73
C LEU A 366 5.17 -12.93 15.50
N TYR A 367 6.15 -12.49 14.69
CA TYR A 367 6.60 -13.26 13.53
C TYR A 367 7.15 -14.62 13.97
N LEU A 368 8.00 -14.65 14.98
CA LEU A 368 8.55 -15.90 15.50
C LEU A 368 7.47 -16.79 16.13
N TYR A 369 6.53 -16.21 16.85
CA TYR A 369 5.39 -16.94 17.41
C TYR A 369 4.61 -17.74 16.36
N TYR A 370 4.42 -17.16 15.15
CA TYR A 370 3.71 -17.85 14.07
C TYR A 370 4.58 -18.74 13.19
N PHE A 371 5.87 -18.42 13.03
CA PHE A 371 6.70 -19.01 11.96
C PHE A 371 7.92 -19.79 12.45
N ALA A 372 8.34 -19.64 13.73
CA ALA A 372 9.40 -20.49 14.26
C ALA A 372 8.90 -21.93 14.37
N GLU A 373 9.65 -22.85 13.84
CA GLU A 373 9.52 -24.27 14.11
C GLU A 373 10.26 -24.55 15.41
N VAL A 374 9.56 -24.95 16.46
CA VAL A 374 10.22 -25.62 17.58
C VAL A 374 10.76 -26.91 17.00
N SER A 375 12.08 -27.11 17.08
CA SER A 375 12.68 -28.38 16.67
C SER A 375 12.06 -29.48 17.55
N GLU A 376 11.04 -30.15 17.03
CA GLU A 376 10.57 -31.40 17.63
C GLU A 376 11.73 -32.38 17.44
N HIS A 377 12.56 -32.51 18.45
CA HIS A 377 13.48 -33.61 18.53
C HIS A 377 12.64 -34.87 18.83
N GLU A 378 12.38 -35.66 17.76
CA GLU A 378 11.98 -37.07 17.88
C GLU A 378 13.08 -37.89 18.59
#